data_10668c3182b499b876730b9339727093
#
_entry.id   10668c3182b499b876730b9339727093
#
_cell.length_a   1.000
_cell.length_b   1.000
_cell.length_c   1.000
_cell.angle_alpha   90.00
_cell.angle_beta   90.00
_cell.angle_gamma   90.00
#
_symmetry.space_group_name_H-M   'P 1'
#
loop_
_entity.id
_entity.type
_entity.pdbx_description
1 polymer ?
#
loop_
_entity_poly.entity_id
_entity_poly.type
_entity_poly.pdbx_seq_one_letter_code
_entity_poly.pdbx_strand_id
1 'polypeptide(L)' 'MDSKQNVGSPDRDRINVNEDYELQYWSEKFNISRDELKEAVKAAGTSVKDVQAYLNK' A
#
# COMPACT_ATOMS: atom_id res chain seq x y z
N MET A 1 -11.71 -19.05 -4.35
CA MET A 1 -11.73 -18.67 -4.44
C MET A 1 -11.73 -17.86 -4.69
N ASP A 2 -11.58 -17.68 -4.58
CA ASP A 2 -11.69 -17.02 -4.85
C ASP A 2 -11.41 -16.07 -5.25
N SER A 3 -11.17 -15.96 -5.46
CA SER A 3 -10.84 -15.12 -5.80
C SER A 3 -11.11 -14.29 -6.36
N LYS A 4 -11.47 -14.11 -6.54
CA LYS A 4 -11.87 -13.36 -7.08
C LYS A 4 -12.20 -12.37 -6.75
N GLN A 5 -12.43 -12.40 -6.32
CA GLN A 5 -12.90 -11.39 -6.00
C GLN A 5 -12.31 -10.20 -5.86
N ASN A 6 -11.74 -9.79 -5.88
CA ASN A 6 -10.99 -8.64 -5.82
C ASN A 6 -11.17 -7.69 -6.91
N VAL A 7 -12.19 -7.79 -7.63
CA VAL A 7 -12.50 -6.91 -8.74
C VAL A 7 -12.64 -5.50 -8.20
N GLY A 8 -11.92 -4.56 -8.80
CA GLY A 8 -12.02 -3.18 -8.40
C GLY A 8 -11.20 -2.79 -7.20
N SER A 9 -10.57 -3.75 -6.58
CA SER A 9 -9.74 -3.46 -5.43
C SER A 9 -8.29 -3.33 -5.83
N PRO A 10 -7.51 -2.53 -5.13
CA PRO A 10 -6.08 -2.53 -5.36
C PRO A 10 -5.51 -3.90 -5.05
N ASP A 11 -4.39 -4.18 -5.66
CA ASP A 11 -3.68 -5.41 -5.39
C ASP A 11 -3.33 -5.41 -3.91
N ARG A 12 -3.78 -6.40 -3.19
CA ARG A 12 -3.61 -6.43 -1.75
C ARG A 12 -2.19 -6.65 -1.31
N ASP A 13 -1.39 -7.19 -2.18
CA ASP A 13 -0.03 -7.52 -1.81
C ASP A 13 0.97 -6.47 -2.27
N ARG A 14 0.53 -5.53 -3.07
CA ARG A 14 1.45 -4.56 -3.64
C ARG A 14 0.83 -3.19 -3.66
N ILE A 15 1.69 -2.19 -3.52
CA ILE A 15 1.27 -0.80 -3.50
C ILE A 15 1.82 -0.12 -4.74
N ASN A 16 0.94 0.46 -5.54
CA ASN A 16 1.35 1.17 -6.73
C ASN A 16 1.29 2.67 -6.45
N VAL A 17 2.44 3.25 -6.14
CA VAL A 17 2.50 4.67 -5.79
C VAL A 17 2.31 5.57 -7.00
N ASN A 18 2.23 5.00 -8.19
CA ASN A 18 1.97 5.79 -9.38
C ASN A 18 0.49 6.05 -9.60
N GLU A 19 -0.36 5.41 -8.81
CA GLU A 19 -1.81 5.61 -8.90
C GLU A 19 -2.28 6.40 -7.70
N ASP A 20 -2.91 7.53 -7.95
CA ASP A 20 -3.38 8.37 -6.86
C ASP A 20 -4.35 7.64 -5.94
N TYR A 21 -5.25 6.85 -6.52
CA TYR A 21 -6.24 6.20 -5.68
C TYR A 21 -5.59 5.17 -4.76
N GLU A 22 -4.51 4.54 -5.21
CA GLU A 22 -3.82 3.61 -4.34
C GLU A 22 -3.05 4.34 -3.25
N LEU A 23 -2.43 5.46 -3.60
CA LEU A 23 -1.77 6.25 -2.57
C LEU A 23 -2.75 6.65 -1.49
N GLN A 24 -3.92 7.11 -1.89
CA GLN A 24 -4.91 7.51 -0.93
C GLN A 24 -5.41 6.30 -0.12
N TYR A 25 -5.70 5.22 -0.80
CA TYR A 25 -6.21 4.02 -0.15
C TYR A 25 -5.24 3.52 0.93
N TRP A 26 -3.98 3.35 0.56
CA TRP A 26 -3.02 2.78 1.49
C TRP A 26 -2.62 3.75 2.58
N SER A 27 -2.53 5.05 2.25
CA SER A 27 -2.18 6.02 3.27
C SER A 27 -3.26 6.08 4.34
N GLU A 28 -4.52 6.00 3.93
CA GLU A 28 -5.61 5.98 4.89
C GLU A 28 -5.63 4.68 5.69
N LYS A 29 -5.38 3.59 5.02
CA LYS A 29 -5.38 2.29 5.67
C LYS A 29 -4.29 2.22 6.73
N PHE A 30 -3.13 2.78 6.44
CA PHE A 30 -2.03 2.79 7.40
C PHE A 30 -2.05 4.00 8.32
N ASN A 31 -2.96 4.94 8.07
CA ASN A 31 -3.10 6.15 8.85
C ASN A 31 -1.82 7.00 8.82
N ILE A 32 -1.32 7.20 7.64
CA ILE A 32 -0.12 8.01 7.40
C ILE A 32 -0.38 8.92 6.23
N SER A 33 0.52 9.86 5.99
CA SER A 33 0.40 10.76 4.85
C SER A 33 0.85 10.05 3.58
N ARG A 34 0.48 10.61 2.45
CA ARG A 34 0.91 10.07 1.16
C ARG A 34 2.42 10.13 1.04
N ASP A 35 3.03 11.19 1.52
CA ASP A 35 4.48 11.32 1.47
C ASP A 35 5.14 10.24 2.30
N GLU A 36 4.59 9.95 3.46
CA GLU A 36 5.12 8.89 4.30
C GLU A 36 4.98 7.54 3.62
N LEU A 37 3.87 7.34 2.93
CA LEU A 37 3.67 6.09 2.22
C LEU A 37 4.71 5.93 1.12
N LYS A 38 4.97 6.99 0.37
CA LYS A 38 5.98 6.93 -0.68
C LYS A 38 7.35 6.62 -0.11
N GLU A 39 7.68 7.22 1.02
CA GLU A 39 8.95 6.95 1.66
C GLU A 39 9.05 5.51 2.12
N ALA A 40 7.97 5.00 2.68
CA ALA A 40 7.95 3.62 3.15
C ALA A 40 8.14 2.65 2.00
N VAL A 41 7.47 2.91 0.89
CA VAL A 41 7.60 2.05 -0.28
C VAL A 41 9.01 2.13 -0.84
N LYS A 42 9.58 3.32 -0.83
CA LYS A 42 10.93 3.50 -1.34
C LYS A 42 11.94 2.74 -0.48
N ALA A 43 11.72 2.72 0.82
CA ALA A 43 12.65 2.08 1.74
C ALA A 43 12.43 0.57 1.83
N ALA A 44 11.17 0.15 1.86
CA ALA A 44 10.84 -1.25 2.12
C ALA A 44 10.40 -2.02 0.88
N GLY A 45 10.07 -1.30 -0.18
CA GLY A 45 9.57 -1.96 -1.38
C GLY A 45 8.07 -1.84 -1.47
N THR A 46 7.50 -2.43 -2.52
CA THR A 46 6.06 -2.27 -2.78
C THR A 46 5.21 -3.32 -2.08
N SER A 47 5.83 -4.25 -1.37
CA SER A 47 5.09 -5.27 -0.66
C SER A 47 4.36 -4.67 0.54
N VAL A 48 3.08 -4.94 0.65
CA VAL A 48 2.29 -4.42 1.76
C VAL A 48 2.86 -4.88 3.09
N LYS A 49 3.25 -6.14 3.17
CA LYS A 49 3.83 -6.67 4.39
C LYS A 49 5.10 -5.94 4.78
N ASP A 50 5.94 -5.68 3.80
CA ASP A 50 7.21 -5.01 4.06
C ASP A 50 6.98 -3.57 4.50
N VAL A 51 6.04 -2.89 3.84
CA VAL A 51 5.72 -1.52 4.19
C VAL A 51 5.14 -1.47 5.60
N GLN A 52 4.26 -2.40 5.91
CA GLN A 52 3.64 -2.43 7.22
C GLN A 52 4.69 -2.66 8.31
N ALA A 53 5.62 -3.57 8.06
CA ALA A 53 6.69 -3.81 9.01
C ALA A 53 7.57 -2.58 9.19
N TYR A 54 7.83 -1.90 8.08
CA TYR A 54 8.63 -0.68 8.13
C TYR A 54 7.94 0.39 8.98
N LEU A 55 6.64 0.53 8.83
CA LEU A 55 5.89 1.55 9.55
C LEU A 55 5.68 1.22 11.02
N ASN A 56 5.74 -0.05 11.35
CA ASN A 56 5.52 -0.49 12.73
C ASN A 56 6.78 -0.57 13.54
N LYS A 57 7.88 -0.14 13.03
CA LYS A 57 9.14 -0.21 13.77
C LYS A 57 9.18 0.64 15.01
#